data_add1c754101a576fa7051f20c28bf423
#
_entry.id   add1c754101a576fa7051f20c28bf423
#
_cell.length_a   1.000
_cell.length_b   1.000
_cell.length_c   1.000
_cell.angle_alpha   90.00
_cell.angle_beta   90.00
_cell.angle_gamma   90.00
#
_symmetry.space_group_name_H-M   'P 1'
#
loop_
_entity.id
_entity.type
_entity.pdbx_description
1 polymer ?
#
loop_
_entity_poly.entity_id
_entity_poly.type
_entity_poly.pdbx_seq_one_letter_code
_entity_poly.pdbx_strand_id
1 'polypeptide(L)'
;MNNIINRRKIADGVYFSSITDKRYKKNLISVAFSTQLSEDTATENVIVPVLLTKCNSKLPTYKAFNNKMSRLYASGIGGTAGRQYDLQTISFGAYYLDDIYALSGENGVFSEKFVELEKKTVIDNIETAINDKRSYAIERAMKTICKGEPASVCSYGTVEKAKLITPDSAYKAYRRMLETMPCEIICTGCSDFDGVAEKFAAAFEKAGRHDIENTTIALSPVKTQTEEVTERLTVNQSKLVLGFKSHSDDDAALVLLQKIFGGTTSSKLFRNVREKMSLCYYCSAARNDLKGIMLVNSGVENENIEKTKEAVIDQLEEIKNG
;
A
#
# COMPACT_ATOMS: atom_id res chain seq x y z
N MET A 1 -14.87 -13.07 -26.59
CA MET A 1 -14.66 -13.29 -25.14
C MET A 1 -15.69 -12.44 -24.42
N ASN A 2 -16.70 -13.06 -23.82
CA ASN A 2 -17.70 -12.32 -23.05
C ASN A 2 -17.01 -11.69 -21.84
N ASN A 3 -17.35 -10.42 -21.55
CA ASN A 3 -16.84 -9.72 -20.37
C ASN A 3 -17.13 -10.55 -19.12
N ILE A 4 -16.09 -11.15 -18.55
CA ILE A 4 -16.14 -11.99 -17.36
C ILE A 4 -16.40 -11.13 -16.11
N ILE A 5 -16.17 -9.82 -16.19
CA ILE A 5 -16.29 -8.88 -15.06
C ILE A 5 -17.59 -8.09 -15.21
N ASN A 6 -18.46 -8.22 -14.22
CA ASN A 6 -19.66 -7.39 -14.07
C ASN A 6 -19.43 -6.39 -12.94
N ARG A 7 -19.21 -5.10 -13.30
CA ARG A 7 -19.01 -4.01 -12.33
C ARG A 7 -20.24 -3.11 -12.29
N ARG A 8 -20.81 -2.90 -11.10
CA ARG A 8 -21.98 -2.05 -10.88
C ARG A 8 -21.84 -1.18 -9.63
N LYS A 9 -22.43 -0.01 -9.64
CA LYS A 9 -22.56 0.85 -8.44
C LYS A 9 -23.64 0.25 -7.54
N ILE A 10 -23.37 0.05 -6.25
CA ILE A 10 -24.31 -0.48 -5.26
C ILE A 10 -24.66 0.50 -4.15
N ALA A 11 -23.82 1.51 -3.94
CA ALA A 11 -24.09 2.67 -3.08
C ALA A 11 -23.27 3.86 -3.57
N ASP A 12 -23.44 5.04 -2.97
CA ASP A 12 -22.63 6.18 -3.36
C ASP A 12 -21.14 5.95 -3.06
N GLY A 13 -20.31 6.15 -4.09
CA GLY A 13 -18.87 5.83 -4.03
C GLY A 13 -18.54 4.34 -3.81
N VAL A 14 -19.50 3.41 -3.94
CA VAL A 14 -19.26 1.97 -3.76
C VAL A 14 -19.58 1.22 -5.04
N TYR A 15 -18.59 0.49 -5.51
CA TYR A 15 -18.72 -0.35 -6.69
C TYR A 15 -18.49 -1.83 -6.34
N PHE A 16 -19.28 -2.67 -6.95
CA PHE A 16 -19.23 -4.11 -6.80
C PHE A 16 -18.87 -4.75 -8.12
N SER A 17 -17.90 -5.64 -8.11
CA SER A 17 -17.50 -6.42 -9.27
C SER A 17 -17.51 -7.90 -8.93
N SER A 18 -17.98 -8.74 -9.85
CA SER A 18 -17.95 -10.18 -9.70
C SER A 18 -17.32 -10.88 -10.89
N ILE A 19 -16.59 -11.93 -10.62
CA ILE A 19 -16.02 -12.86 -11.59
C ILE A 19 -16.45 -14.26 -11.16
N THR A 20 -17.37 -14.87 -11.91
CA THR A 20 -17.88 -16.22 -11.60
C THR A 20 -17.32 -17.21 -12.60
N ASP A 21 -16.63 -18.25 -12.08
CA ASP A 21 -16.13 -19.36 -12.89
C ASP A 21 -16.21 -20.65 -12.09
N LYS A 22 -16.91 -21.66 -12.62
CA LYS A 22 -17.11 -22.97 -11.97
C LYS A 22 -15.83 -23.79 -11.76
N ARG A 23 -14.70 -23.36 -12.37
CA ARG A 23 -13.39 -23.97 -12.14
C ARG A 23 -12.80 -23.63 -10.78
N TYR A 24 -13.22 -22.51 -10.17
CA TYR A 24 -12.81 -22.15 -8.81
C TYR A 24 -13.49 -23.04 -7.79
N LYS A 25 -12.74 -23.45 -6.78
CA LYS A 25 -13.25 -24.23 -5.63
C LYS A 25 -13.39 -23.38 -4.37
N LYS A 26 -12.84 -22.18 -4.38
CA LYS A 26 -12.88 -21.20 -3.29
C LYS A 26 -13.47 -19.91 -3.79
N ASN A 27 -14.18 -19.22 -2.92
CA ASN A 27 -14.65 -17.88 -3.13
C ASN A 27 -13.73 -16.90 -2.41
N LEU A 28 -13.46 -15.78 -3.05
CA LEU A 28 -12.69 -14.66 -2.51
C LEU A 28 -13.57 -13.42 -2.55
N ILE A 29 -13.65 -12.71 -1.44
CA ILE A 29 -14.22 -11.36 -1.36
C ILE A 29 -13.07 -10.43 -1.00
N SER A 30 -12.87 -9.39 -1.79
CA SER A 30 -11.92 -8.32 -1.53
C SER A 30 -12.68 -7.00 -1.44
N VAL A 31 -12.45 -6.24 -0.39
CA VAL A 31 -13.05 -4.92 -0.15
C VAL A 31 -11.92 -3.94 0.05
N ALA A 32 -11.88 -2.87 -0.74
CA ALA A 32 -10.85 -1.85 -0.64
C ALA A 32 -11.48 -0.46 -0.55
N PHE A 33 -11.12 0.27 0.49
CA PHE A 33 -11.42 1.68 0.67
C PHE A 33 -10.18 2.50 0.36
N SER A 34 -10.36 3.66 -0.26
CA SER A 34 -9.26 4.56 -0.59
C SER A 34 -9.51 5.95 -0.01
N THR A 35 -8.46 6.57 0.47
CA THR A 35 -8.48 7.97 0.94
C THR A 35 -7.19 8.66 0.53
N GLN A 36 -7.20 9.99 0.46
CA GLN A 36 -5.97 10.76 0.27
C GLN A 36 -5.04 10.52 1.45
N LEU A 37 -3.76 10.24 1.18
CA LEU A 37 -2.78 10.01 2.23
C LEU A 37 -2.50 11.33 2.97
N SER A 38 -2.66 11.31 4.29
CA SER A 38 -2.50 12.47 5.16
C SER A 38 -1.83 12.06 6.48
N GLU A 39 -0.95 12.90 6.99
CA GLU A 39 -0.31 12.68 8.31
C GLU A 39 -1.33 12.62 9.45
N ASP A 40 -2.46 13.31 9.32
CA ASP A 40 -3.47 13.35 10.37
C ASP A 40 -4.26 12.06 10.51
N THR A 41 -4.42 11.29 9.42
CA THR A 41 -5.30 10.11 9.38
C THR A 41 -4.58 8.79 9.11
N ALA A 42 -3.34 8.84 8.62
CA ALA A 42 -2.62 7.65 8.17
C ALA A 42 -2.51 6.58 9.26
N THR A 43 -2.17 6.98 10.48
CA THR A 43 -1.96 6.06 11.60
C THR A 43 -3.27 5.42 12.08
N GLU A 44 -4.34 6.19 12.17
CA GLU A 44 -5.65 5.68 12.58
C GLU A 44 -6.23 4.71 11.54
N ASN A 45 -6.01 4.97 10.27
CA ASN A 45 -6.45 4.09 9.19
C ASN A 45 -5.76 2.72 9.20
N VAL A 46 -4.52 2.63 9.70
CA VAL A 46 -3.79 1.34 9.79
C VAL A 46 -4.37 0.43 10.85
N ILE A 47 -4.84 0.95 11.97
CA ILE A 47 -5.32 0.12 13.08
C ILE A 47 -6.71 -0.48 12.79
N VAL A 48 -7.55 0.22 12.00
CA VAL A 48 -8.93 -0.21 11.71
C VAL A 48 -9.01 -1.62 11.11
N PRO A 49 -8.30 -1.95 10.02
CA PRO A 49 -8.40 -3.28 9.42
C PRO A 49 -7.88 -4.38 10.35
N VAL A 50 -6.88 -4.08 11.18
CA VAL A 50 -6.34 -5.04 12.14
C VAL A 50 -7.36 -5.35 13.22
N LEU A 51 -8.01 -4.34 13.79
CA LEU A 51 -9.03 -4.51 14.83
C LEU A 51 -10.24 -5.30 14.30
N LEU A 52 -10.75 -4.94 13.12
CA LEU A 52 -11.95 -5.56 12.53
C LEU A 52 -11.76 -7.05 12.18
N THR A 53 -10.53 -7.47 11.94
CA THR A 53 -10.20 -8.85 11.58
C THR A 53 -9.80 -9.74 12.77
N LYS A 54 -9.76 -9.18 13.99
CA LYS A 54 -9.37 -9.92 15.21
C LYS A 54 -10.56 -10.36 16.06
N CYS A 55 -11.59 -9.52 16.14
CA CYS A 55 -12.78 -9.76 16.94
C CYS A 55 -13.96 -8.89 16.48
N ASN A 56 -15.17 -9.24 16.94
CA ASN A 56 -16.37 -8.43 16.77
C ASN A 56 -17.32 -8.64 17.95
N SER A 57 -18.46 -7.93 18.00
CA SER A 57 -19.43 -8.02 19.10
C SER A 57 -19.96 -9.44 19.35
N LYS A 58 -20.10 -10.27 18.31
CA LYS A 58 -20.56 -11.67 18.41
C LYS A 58 -19.41 -12.63 18.75
N LEU A 59 -18.19 -12.30 18.42
CA LEU A 59 -16.98 -13.08 18.65
C LEU A 59 -15.93 -12.19 19.35
N PRO A 60 -16.12 -11.89 20.64
CA PRO A 60 -15.40 -10.84 21.34
C PRO A 60 -13.96 -11.20 21.71
N THR A 61 -13.52 -12.42 21.44
CA THR A 61 -12.14 -12.85 21.67
C THR A 61 -11.53 -13.43 20.42
N TYR A 62 -10.23 -13.25 20.26
CA TYR A 62 -9.45 -13.83 19.16
C TYR A 62 -9.61 -15.35 19.07
N LYS A 63 -9.66 -16.04 20.23
CA LYS A 63 -9.92 -17.49 20.30
C LYS A 63 -11.29 -17.86 19.73
N ALA A 64 -12.34 -17.13 20.11
CA ALA A 64 -13.70 -17.36 19.60
C ALA A 64 -13.77 -17.11 18.08
N PHE A 65 -13.11 -16.06 17.62
CA PHE A 65 -13.00 -15.73 16.21
C PHE A 65 -12.30 -16.83 15.41
N ASN A 66 -11.11 -17.27 15.83
CA ASN A 66 -10.35 -18.33 15.16
C ASN A 66 -11.08 -19.68 15.19
N ASN A 67 -11.73 -20.03 16.31
CA ASN A 67 -12.53 -21.23 16.39
C ASN A 67 -13.71 -21.22 15.38
N LYS A 68 -14.31 -20.05 15.16
CA LYS A 68 -15.36 -19.90 14.14
C LYS A 68 -14.80 -20.07 12.73
N MET A 69 -13.63 -19.44 12.43
CA MET A 69 -12.97 -19.61 11.13
C MET A 69 -12.57 -21.06 10.86
N SER A 70 -12.05 -21.76 11.86
CA SER A 70 -11.71 -23.18 11.74
C SER A 70 -12.94 -24.07 11.46
N ARG A 71 -14.07 -23.78 12.09
CA ARG A 71 -15.36 -24.49 11.84
C ARG A 71 -15.93 -24.19 10.45
N LEU A 72 -15.51 -23.10 9.81
CA LEU A 72 -15.86 -22.74 8.43
C LEU A 72 -14.80 -23.27 7.44
N TYR A 73 -14.29 -24.48 7.67
CA TYR A 73 -13.32 -25.16 6.82
C TYR A 73 -12.04 -24.33 6.59
N ALA A 74 -11.52 -23.75 7.67
CA ALA A 74 -10.35 -22.88 7.65
C ALA A 74 -10.51 -21.68 6.71
N SER A 75 -11.71 -21.08 6.68
CA SER A 75 -11.93 -19.78 6.09
C SER A 75 -11.02 -18.75 6.74
N GLY A 76 -10.54 -17.77 5.97
CA GLY A 76 -9.68 -16.72 6.48
C GLY A 76 -10.25 -15.34 6.21
N ILE A 77 -10.00 -14.44 7.15
CA ILE A 77 -10.25 -13.02 7.01
C ILE A 77 -8.97 -12.30 7.40
N GLY A 78 -8.55 -11.37 6.57
CA GLY A 78 -7.40 -10.50 6.83
C GLY A 78 -7.73 -9.06 6.49
N GLY A 79 -7.00 -8.13 7.09
CA GLY A 79 -7.11 -6.72 6.80
C GLY A 79 -5.76 -6.05 6.90
N THR A 80 -5.50 -5.08 6.04
CA THR A 80 -4.28 -4.31 6.00
C THR A 80 -4.55 -2.90 5.50
N ALA A 81 -3.65 -1.98 5.79
CA ALA A 81 -3.60 -0.69 5.13
C ALA A 81 -2.22 -0.48 4.52
N GLY A 82 -2.17 0.20 3.40
CA GLY A 82 -0.93 0.46 2.70
C GLY A 82 -0.99 1.74 1.88
N ARG A 83 0.15 2.20 1.39
CA ARG A 83 0.25 3.33 0.49
C ARG A 83 0.23 2.86 -0.96
N GLN A 84 -0.56 3.57 -1.75
CA GLN A 84 -0.54 3.49 -3.20
C GLN A 84 -0.40 4.92 -3.75
N TYR A 85 0.85 5.35 -3.94
CA TYR A 85 1.21 6.71 -4.36
C TYR A 85 0.73 7.78 -3.37
N ASP A 86 -0.19 8.65 -3.78
CA ASP A 86 -0.79 9.69 -2.95
C ASP A 86 -1.97 9.18 -2.11
N LEU A 87 -2.35 7.93 -2.28
CA LEU A 87 -3.48 7.33 -1.61
C LEU A 87 -3.04 6.36 -0.51
N GLN A 88 -3.85 6.30 0.52
CA GLN A 88 -3.86 5.19 1.47
C GLN A 88 -5.04 4.27 1.15
N THR A 89 -4.76 2.98 1.04
CA THR A 89 -5.75 1.95 0.79
C THR A 89 -5.92 1.09 2.03
N ILE A 90 -7.16 0.93 2.49
CA ILE A 90 -7.56 0.07 3.60
C ILE A 90 -8.28 -1.12 2.98
N SER A 91 -7.69 -2.31 3.08
CA SER A 91 -8.17 -3.49 2.39
C SER A 91 -8.56 -4.61 3.35
N PHE A 92 -9.63 -5.31 3.01
CA PHE A 92 -10.08 -6.53 3.67
C PHE A 92 -10.20 -7.64 2.65
N GLY A 93 -9.74 -8.83 3.02
CA GLY A 93 -9.88 -10.02 2.21
C GLY A 93 -10.53 -11.16 3.02
N ALA A 94 -11.52 -11.82 2.44
CA ALA A 94 -12.09 -13.04 3.00
C ALA A 94 -12.08 -14.15 1.95
N TYR A 95 -11.64 -15.33 2.33
CA TYR A 95 -11.76 -16.53 1.50
C TYR A 95 -12.51 -17.61 2.25
N TYR A 96 -13.39 -18.32 1.53
CA TYR A 96 -14.21 -19.37 2.10
C TYR A 96 -14.55 -20.45 1.06
N LEU A 97 -14.84 -21.64 1.56
CA LEU A 97 -15.47 -22.69 0.74
C LEU A 97 -16.97 -22.40 0.66
N ASP A 98 -17.56 -22.65 -0.50
CA ASP A 98 -18.93 -22.31 -0.83
C ASP A 98 -19.92 -22.73 0.28
N ASP A 99 -20.43 -21.77 0.99
CA ASP A 99 -21.71 -21.65 1.66
C ASP A 99 -21.83 -20.38 2.50
N ILE A 100 -23.00 -19.78 2.48
CA ILE A 100 -23.35 -18.43 2.90
C ILE A 100 -23.14 -18.20 4.39
N TYR A 101 -22.22 -17.26 4.79
CA TYR A 101 -22.27 -16.69 6.14
C TYR A 101 -22.03 -15.18 6.14
N ALA A 102 -23.02 -14.47 6.67
CA ALA A 102 -23.06 -13.02 6.80
C ALA A 102 -22.15 -12.50 7.93
N LEU A 103 -21.40 -11.46 7.64
CA LEU A 103 -20.81 -10.58 8.64
C LEU A 103 -21.85 -9.51 9.03
N SER A 104 -22.35 -9.55 10.25
CA SER A 104 -23.10 -8.44 10.83
C SER A 104 -22.48 -8.09 12.17
N GLY A 105 -21.96 -6.86 12.29
CA GLY A 105 -21.56 -6.26 13.55
C GLY A 105 -22.62 -5.26 14.00
N GLU A 106 -23.07 -5.34 15.24
CA GLU A 106 -23.89 -4.32 15.88
C GLU A 106 -23.04 -3.53 16.88
N ASN A 107 -23.22 -2.20 16.83
CA ASN A 107 -22.89 -1.16 17.82
C ASN A 107 -21.85 -1.49 18.89
N GLY A 108 -20.63 -1.00 18.77
CA GLY A 108 -19.71 -1.02 19.88
C GLY A 108 -18.39 -0.31 19.55
N VAL A 109 -17.94 0.53 20.46
CA VAL A 109 -16.59 1.05 20.52
C VAL A 109 -15.61 -0.12 20.56
N PHE A 110 -14.48 -0.02 19.88
CA PHE A 110 -13.44 -1.05 19.96
C PHE A 110 -12.99 -1.28 21.40
N SER A 111 -12.71 -2.54 21.76
CA SER A 111 -12.24 -2.89 23.10
C SER A 111 -10.90 -2.21 23.38
N GLU A 112 -10.79 -1.48 24.49
CA GLU A 112 -9.58 -0.80 24.93
C GLU A 112 -8.36 -1.75 24.96
N LYS A 113 -8.54 -2.95 25.48
CA LYS A 113 -7.50 -3.98 25.52
C LYS A 113 -6.94 -4.32 24.13
N PHE A 114 -7.80 -4.45 23.12
CA PHE A 114 -7.35 -4.73 21.75
C PHE A 114 -6.72 -3.52 21.09
N VAL A 115 -7.28 -2.32 21.32
CA VAL A 115 -6.68 -1.08 20.81
C VAL A 115 -5.26 -0.90 21.37
N GLU A 116 -5.05 -1.09 22.66
CA GLU A 116 -3.72 -0.99 23.28
C GLU A 116 -2.74 -2.07 22.77
N LEU A 117 -3.22 -3.29 22.52
CA LEU A 117 -2.38 -4.33 21.94
C LEU A 117 -1.95 -4.01 20.50
N GLU A 118 -2.91 -3.64 19.64
CA GLU A 118 -2.62 -3.34 18.24
C GLU A 118 -1.87 -2.02 18.07
N LYS A 119 -2.07 -1.05 18.97
CA LYS A 119 -1.26 0.18 19.04
C LYS A 119 0.23 -0.12 19.25
N LYS A 120 0.56 -1.04 20.16
CA LYS A 120 1.94 -1.51 20.33
C LYS A 120 2.48 -2.13 19.05
N THR A 121 1.69 -2.99 18.40
CA THR A 121 2.09 -3.61 17.13
C THR A 121 2.36 -2.56 16.04
N VAL A 122 1.54 -1.51 15.95
CA VAL A 122 1.75 -0.41 14.98
C VAL A 122 3.03 0.36 15.32
N ILE A 123 3.28 0.67 16.60
CA ILE A 123 4.50 1.35 17.04
C ILE A 123 5.73 0.50 16.71
N ASP A 124 5.71 -0.79 17.07
CA ASP A 124 6.80 -1.72 16.77
C ASP A 124 7.10 -1.79 15.26
N ASN A 125 6.06 -1.81 14.41
CA ASN A 125 6.23 -1.81 12.96
C ASN A 125 6.89 -0.52 12.46
N ILE A 126 6.53 0.64 13.00
CA ILE A 126 7.14 1.92 12.63
C ILE A 126 8.60 1.95 13.07
N GLU A 127 8.90 1.57 14.32
CA GLU A 127 10.25 1.59 14.88
C GLU A 127 11.17 0.56 14.22
N THR A 128 10.65 -0.62 13.88
CA THR A 128 11.45 -1.69 13.25
C THR A 128 11.58 -1.56 11.74
N ALA A 129 10.86 -0.65 11.09
CA ALA A 129 10.98 -0.41 9.65
C ALA A 129 12.42 -0.11 9.20
N ILE A 130 13.20 0.54 10.07
CA ILE A 130 14.62 0.81 9.83
C ILE A 130 15.48 -0.47 9.73
N ASN A 131 15.00 -1.63 10.19
CA ASN A 131 15.76 -2.89 10.12
C ASN A 131 15.88 -3.42 8.70
N ASP A 132 14.89 -3.19 7.84
CA ASP A 132 15.04 -3.37 6.40
C ASP A 132 15.67 -2.12 5.79
N LYS A 133 16.99 -2.07 5.80
CA LYS A 133 17.77 -0.91 5.35
C LYS A 133 17.49 -0.51 3.90
N ARG A 134 17.14 -1.49 3.05
CA ARG A 134 16.82 -1.22 1.64
C ARG A 134 15.47 -0.52 1.50
N SER A 135 14.43 -1.08 2.08
CA SER A 135 13.09 -0.50 2.07
C SER A 135 13.06 0.85 2.78
N TYR A 136 13.77 0.97 3.89
CA TYR A 136 13.93 2.23 4.62
C TYR A 136 14.57 3.33 3.76
N ALA A 137 15.67 3.03 3.05
CA ALA A 137 16.33 4.01 2.18
C ALA A 137 15.41 4.47 1.02
N ILE A 138 14.62 3.56 0.43
CA ILE A 138 13.63 3.88 -0.59
C ILE A 138 12.53 4.79 -0.02
N GLU A 139 12.03 4.48 1.17
CA GLU A 139 11.00 5.30 1.85
C GLU A 139 11.53 6.72 2.16
N ARG A 140 12.77 6.81 2.63
CA ARG A 140 13.44 8.12 2.87
C ARG A 140 13.62 8.91 1.57
N ALA A 141 14.01 8.25 0.49
CA ALA A 141 14.12 8.88 -0.83
C ALA A 141 12.76 9.36 -1.34
N MET A 142 11.69 8.56 -1.19
CA MET A 142 10.32 8.97 -1.54
C MET A 142 9.86 10.18 -0.71
N LYS A 143 10.13 10.20 0.60
CA LYS A 143 9.83 11.35 1.47
C LYS A 143 10.54 12.62 1.00
N THR A 144 11.79 12.50 0.55
CA THR A 144 12.59 13.65 0.07
C THR A 144 12.10 14.13 -1.32
N ILE A 145 11.95 13.20 -2.26
CA ILE A 145 11.60 13.57 -3.65
C ILE A 145 10.15 14.07 -3.76
N CYS A 146 9.23 13.56 -2.92
CA CYS A 146 7.83 13.98 -2.88
C CYS A 146 7.52 15.00 -1.78
N LYS A 147 8.52 15.67 -1.21
CA LYS A 147 8.32 16.66 -0.14
C LYS A 147 7.24 17.69 -0.50
N GLY A 148 6.23 17.83 0.36
CA GLY A 148 5.06 18.69 0.13
C GLY A 148 3.94 18.01 -0.66
N GLU A 149 4.07 16.75 -1.03
CA GLU A 149 3.04 15.96 -1.69
C GLU A 149 2.52 14.87 -0.73
N PRO A 150 1.27 14.38 -0.88
CA PRO A 150 0.76 13.27 -0.06
C PRO A 150 1.67 12.04 -0.08
N ALA A 151 2.27 11.72 -1.23
CA ALA A 151 3.20 10.60 -1.38
C ALA A 151 4.45 10.68 -0.48
N SER A 152 4.75 11.82 0.14
CA SER A 152 5.82 11.95 1.14
C SER A 152 5.44 11.43 2.53
N VAL A 153 4.14 11.20 2.80
CA VAL A 153 3.65 10.75 4.10
C VAL A 153 3.90 9.25 4.25
N CYS A 154 4.40 8.84 5.42
CA CYS A 154 4.54 7.42 5.75
C CYS A 154 3.15 6.77 5.89
N SER A 155 2.92 5.63 5.23
CA SER A 155 1.63 4.95 5.26
C SER A 155 1.22 4.45 6.66
N TYR A 156 2.17 4.21 7.54
CA TYR A 156 1.93 3.84 8.94
C TYR A 156 1.84 5.07 9.87
N GLY A 157 2.02 6.29 9.35
CA GLY A 157 2.09 7.50 10.14
C GLY A 157 3.35 7.59 11.01
N THR A 158 3.22 8.08 12.25
CA THR A 158 4.32 8.28 13.17
C THR A 158 4.06 7.63 14.53
N VAL A 159 5.13 7.37 15.29
CA VAL A 159 5.05 6.82 16.67
C VAL A 159 4.25 7.76 17.57
N GLU A 160 4.44 9.08 17.43
CA GLU A 160 3.73 10.09 18.22
C GLU A 160 2.22 10.02 17.98
N LYS A 161 1.80 9.94 16.73
CA LYS A 161 0.36 9.79 16.37
C LYS A 161 -0.18 8.43 16.83
N ALA A 162 0.60 7.35 16.69
CA ALA A 162 0.21 6.03 17.16
C ALA A 162 -0.06 5.98 18.67
N LYS A 163 0.76 6.66 19.48
CA LYS A 163 0.56 6.76 20.95
C LYS A 163 -0.74 7.45 21.35
N LEU A 164 -1.27 8.32 20.49
CA LEU A 164 -2.51 9.07 20.75
C LEU A 164 -3.78 8.28 20.38
N ILE A 165 -3.69 7.12 19.74
CA ILE A 165 -4.84 6.33 19.36
C ILE A 165 -5.59 5.84 20.61
N THR A 166 -6.91 6.04 20.58
CA THR A 166 -7.86 5.60 21.60
C THR A 166 -8.96 4.75 20.95
N PRO A 167 -9.75 3.98 21.72
CA PRO A 167 -10.92 3.29 21.20
C PRO A 167 -11.88 4.21 20.43
N ASP A 168 -12.06 5.45 20.89
CA ASP A 168 -12.94 6.44 20.26
C ASP A 168 -12.35 6.95 18.94
N SER A 169 -11.04 7.30 18.88
CA SER A 169 -10.41 7.75 17.64
C SER A 169 -10.38 6.64 16.57
N ALA A 170 -10.10 5.40 16.97
CA ALA A 170 -10.16 4.24 16.07
C ALA A 170 -11.59 4.00 15.56
N TYR A 171 -12.61 4.17 16.40
CA TYR A 171 -14.00 4.04 15.99
C TYR A 171 -14.42 5.16 15.04
N LYS A 172 -13.99 6.41 15.27
CA LYS A 172 -14.21 7.52 14.35
C LYS A 172 -13.55 7.26 12.97
N ALA A 173 -12.34 6.72 12.94
CA ALA A 173 -11.68 6.34 11.70
C ALA A 173 -12.46 5.24 10.95
N TYR A 174 -12.96 4.24 11.65
CA TYR A 174 -13.84 3.21 11.10
C TYR A 174 -15.13 3.80 10.52
N ARG A 175 -15.78 4.70 11.25
CA ARG A 175 -17.00 5.37 10.78
C ARG A 175 -16.72 6.17 9.51
N ARG A 176 -15.67 7.01 9.51
CA ARG A 176 -15.24 7.78 8.33
C ARG A 176 -14.99 6.85 7.13
N MET A 177 -14.29 5.72 7.33
CA MET A 177 -14.07 4.74 6.26
C MET A 177 -15.37 4.29 5.61
N LEU A 178 -16.38 3.94 6.40
CA LEU A 178 -17.68 3.50 5.90
C LEU A 178 -18.49 4.63 5.27
N GLU A 179 -18.42 5.84 5.81
CA GLU A 179 -19.27 6.98 5.45
C GLU A 179 -18.77 7.73 4.22
N THR A 180 -17.45 7.93 4.09
CA THR A 180 -16.91 8.89 3.11
C THR A 180 -15.92 8.32 2.10
N MET A 181 -15.24 7.19 2.41
CA MET A 181 -14.18 6.70 1.50
C MET A 181 -14.76 5.96 0.29
N PRO A 182 -14.27 6.22 -0.95
CA PRO A 182 -14.55 5.37 -2.10
C PRO A 182 -14.21 3.91 -1.79
N CYS A 183 -15.05 2.99 -2.25
CA CYS A 183 -14.92 1.57 -1.96
C CYS A 183 -15.10 0.71 -3.21
N GLU A 184 -14.20 -0.20 -3.44
CA GLU A 184 -14.28 -1.25 -4.46
C GLU A 184 -14.43 -2.61 -3.78
N ILE A 185 -15.44 -3.36 -4.20
CA ILE A 185 -15.71 -4.73 -3.74
C ILE A 185 -15.55 -5.66 -4.93
N ILE A 186 -14.69 -6.64 -4.80
CA ILE A 186 -14.43 -7.63 -5.85
C ILE A 186 -14.69 -9.02 -5.29
N CYS A 187 -15.61 -9.74 -5.90
CA CYS A 187 -15.90 -11.14 -5.58
C CYS A 187 -15.44 -12.05 -6.74
N THR A 188 -14.70 -13.07 -6.40
CA THR A 188 -14.21 -14.06 -7.39
C THR A 188 -14.43 -15.47 -6.84
N GLY A 189 -15.05 -16.34 -7.66
CA GLY A 189 -15.30 -17.73 -7.25
C GLY A 189 -16.28 -18.44 -8.12
N CYS A 190 -16.84 -19.52 -7.58
CA CYS A 190 -17.83 -20.36 -8.28
C CYS A 190 -19.28 -20.00 -7.94
N SER A 191 -19.52 -19.21 -6.91
CA SER A 191 -20.84 -18.84 -6.40
C SER A 191 -21.47 -17.71 -7.22
N ASP A 192 -22.80 -17.58 -7.09
CA ASP A 192 -23.51 -16.36 -7.42
C ASP A 192 -23.32 -15.34 -6.30
N PHE A 193 -22.86 -14.14 -6.62
CA PHE A 193 -22.54 -13.08 -5.68
C PHE A 193 -23.64 -12.00 -5.56
N ASP A 194 -24.80 -12.15 -6.21
CA ASP A 194 -25.86 -11.13 -6.14
C ASP A 194 -26.37 -10.90 -4.72
N GLY A 195 -26.63 -11.97 -3.95
CA GLY A 195 -27.01 -11.85 -2.56
C GLY A 195 -25.91 -11.26 -1.65
N VAL A 196 -24.63 -11.38 -2.05
CA VAL A 196 -23.51 -10.72 -1.37
C VAL A 196 -23.55 -9.22 -1.66
N ALA A 197 -23.78 -8.82 -2.92
CA ALA A 197 -23.89 -7.42 -3.31
C ALA A 197 -25.05 -6.70 -2.60
N GLU A 198 -26.22 -7.35 -2.48
CA GLU A 198 -27.37 -6.81 -1.72
C GLU A 198 -27.04 -6.57 -0.24
N LYS A 199 -26.32 -7.49 0.40
CA LYS A 199 -25.90 -7.33 1.81
C LYS A 199 -24.92 -6.17 1.97
N PHE A 200 -23.99 -5.99 1.06
CA PHE A 200 -23.10 -4.83 1.09
C PHE A 200 -23.88 -3.53 0.85
N ALA A 201 -24.79 -3.50 -0.12
CA ALA A 201 -25.63 -2.32 -0.39
C ALA A 201 -26.41 -1.90 0.87
N ALA A 202 -27.10 -2.86 1.52
CA ALA A 202 -27.85 -2.59 2.75
C ALA A 202 -26.95 -2.12 3.91
N ALA A 203 -25.72 -2.66 4.01
CA ALA A 203 -24.76 -2.25 5.03
C ALA A 203 -24.28 -0.80 4.81
N PHE A 204 -24.00 -0.41 3.58
CA PHE A 204 -23.60 0.96 3.24
C PHE A 204 -24.75 1.95 3.32
N GLU A 205 -26.00 1.55 3.00
CA GLU A 205 -27.19 2.35 3.26
C GLU A 205 -27.35 2.65 4.76
N LYS A 206 -27.20 1.62 5.62
CA LYS A 206 -27.25 1.79 7.08
C LYS A 206 -26.08 2.65 7.61
N ALA A 207 -24.94 2.65 6.96
CA ALA A 207 -23.79 3.48 7.33
C ALA A 207 -24.07 4.98 7.10
N GLY A 208 -25.00 5.33 6.19
CA GLY A 208 -25.38 6.73 5.91
C GLY A 208 -24.30 7.47 5.14
N ARG A 209 -23.88 6.92 3.98
CA ARG A 209 -22.81 7.51 3.17
C ARG A 209 -23.14 8.92 2.70
N HIS A 210 -22.14 9.80 2.80
CA HIS A 210 -22.23 11.22 2.39
C HIS A 210 -20.83 11.74 2.04
N ASP A 211 -20.78 12.85 1.29
CA ASP A 211 -19.53 13.57 0.98
C ASP A 211 -18.37 12.67 0.56
N ILE A 212 -18.62 11.81 -0.42
CA ILE A 212 -17.62 10.82 -0.85
C ILE A 212 -16.33 11.52 -1.28
N GLU A 213 -15.24 11.13 -0.64
CA GLU A 213 -13.91 11.69 -0.86
C GLU A 213 -13.49 11.56 -2.34
N ASN A 214 -13.02 12.67 -2.91
CA ASN A 214 -12.39 12.65 -4.23
C ASN A 214 -10.90 12.37 -4.06
N THR A 215 -10.47 11.19 -4.47
CA THR A 215 -9.08 10.75 -4.36
C THR A 215 -8.37 10.93 -5.69
N THR A 216 -7.21 11.58 -5.67
CA THR A 216 -6.44 11.86 -6.89
C THR A 216 -4.98 11.46 -6.72
N ILE A 217 -4.37 11.00 -7.80
CA ILE A 217 -2.94 10.80 -7.91
C ILE A 217 -2.43 11.80 -8.95
N ALA A 218 -1.50 12.65 -8.55
CA ALA A 218 -0.94 13.67 -9.42
C ALA A 218 0.53 13.37 -9.73
N LEU A 219 0.97 13.75 -10.93
CA LEU A 219 2.40 13.75 -11.26
C LEU A 219 3.17 14.66 -10.28
N SER A 220 4.30 14.18 -9.80
CA SER A 220 5.16 14.96 -8.93
C SER A 220 5.77 16.16 -9.68
N PRO A 221 5.71 17.40 -9.15
CA PRO A 221 6.34 18.54 -9.78
C PRO A 221 7.85 18.32 -10.01
N VAL A 222 8.36 18.71 -11.17
CA VAL A 222 9.80 18.65 -11.45
C VAL A 222 10.53 19.60 -10.52
N LYS A 223 11.61 19.13 -9.90
CA LYS A 223 12.47 19.96 -9.04
C LYS A 223 13.58 20.61 -9.88
N THR A 224 13.87 21.86 -9.60
CA THR A 224 14.96 22.62 -10.26
C THR A 224 16.32 22.43 -9.58
N GLN A 225 16.31 21.90 -8.35
CA GLN A 225 17.52 21.68 -7.55
C GLN A 225 17.56 20.25 -7.03
N THR A 226 18.75 19.68 -6.98
CA THR A 226 19.02 18.41 -6.33
C THR A 226 19.00 18.59 -4.83
N GLU A 227 18.29 17.73 -4.11
CA GLU A 227 18.27 17.66 -2.65
C GLU A 227 19.00 16.38 -2.23
N GLU A 228 19.94 16.49 -1.31
CA GLU A 228 20.74 15.37 -0.82
C GLU A 228 20.49 15.20 0.68
N VAL A 229 20.21 13.97 1.09
CA VAL A 229 19.98 13.61 2.51
C VAL A 229 20.86 12.43 2.86
N THR A 230 21.66 12.58 3.90
CA THR A 230 22.51 11.50 4.43
C THR A 230 22.12 11.19 5.87
N GLU A 231 21.85 9.91 6.13
CA GLU A 231 21.64 9.38 7.47
C GLU A 231 22.75 8.39 7.82
N ARG A 232 23.35 8.55 8.99
CA ARG A 232 24.43 7.68 9.45
C ARG A 232 23.90 6.64 10.42
N LEU A 233 23.98 5.37 9.99
CA LEU A 233 23.54 4.20 10.75
C LEU A 233 24.70 3.20 10.87
N THR A 234 24.69 2.37 11.91
CA THR A 234 25.61 1.25 12.02
C THR A 234 25.18 0.15 11.06
N VAL A 235 25.81 0.08 9.92
CA VAL A 235 25.48 -0.89 8.85
C VAL A 235 26.77 -1.42 8.22
N ASN A 236 26.73 -2.66 7.76
CA ASN A 236 27.86 -3.26 7.03
C ASN A 236 27.93 -2.77 5.57
N GLN A 237 26.83 -2.22 5.06
CA GLN A 237 26.69 -1.79 3.67
C GLN A 237 25.78 -0.58 3.58
N SER A 238 26.25 0.49 2.97
CA SER A 238 25.46 1.69 2.69
C SER A 238 24.39 1.44 1.64
N LYS A 239 23.30 2.19 1.73
CA LYS A 239 22.22 2.20 0.75
C LYS A 239 22.20 3.58 0.07
N LEU A 240 22.44 3.59 -1.22
CA LEU A 240 22.38 4.78 -2.07
C LEU A 240 21.10 4.72 -2.89
N VAL A 241 20.29 5.77 -2.83
CA VAL A 241 19.10 5.92 -3.67
C VAL A 241 19.16 7.25 -4.40
N LEU A 242 19.10 7.22 -5.73
CA LEU A 242 18.97 8.42 -6.56
C LEU A 242 17.54 8.47 -7.11
N GLY A 243 16.90 9.63 -7.00
CA GLY A 243 15.56 9.89 -7.50
C GLY A 243 15.56 10.87 -8.66
N PHE A 244 14.89 10.52 -9.75
CA PHE A 244 14.71 11.34 -10.94
C PHE A 244 13.22 11.60 -11.15
N LYS A 245 12.85 12.83 -11.55
CA LYS A 245 11.49 13.20 -11.94
C LYS A 245 11.44 13.53 -13.42
N SER A 246 10.41 13.05 -14.09
CA SER A 246 10.16 13.32 -15.50
C SER A 246 8.69 13.56 -15.75
N HIS A 247 8.38 14.51 -16.62
CA HIS A 247 7.06 14.77 -17.18
C HIS A 247 7.10 14.49 -18.69
N SER A 248 7.16 13.24 -19.05
CA SER A 248 7.03 12.84 -20.45
C SER A 248 5.65 12.22 -20.67
N ASP A 249 5.00 12.58 -21.77
CA ASP A 249 3.75 11.96 -22.22
C ASP A 249 3.99 10.64 -22.95
N ASP A 250 5.27 10.29 -23.21
CA ASP A 250 5.64 9.03 -23.86
C ASP A 250 5.99 7.96 -22.80
N ASP A 251 4.96 7.29 -22.33
CA ASP A 251 5.08 6.19 -21.38
C ASP A 251 5.90 5.02 -21.94
N ALA A 252 5.83 4.74 -23.24
CA ALA A 252 6.56 3.64 -23.85
C ALA A 252 8.06 3.92 -23.84
N ALA A 253 8.48 5.15 -24.18
CA ALA A 253 9.88 5.57 -24.09
C ALA A 253 10.41 5.50 -22.66
N LEU A 254 9.61 5.92 -21.67
CA LEU A 254 10.01 5.85 -20.26
C LEU A 254 10.14 4.42 -19.75
N VAL A 255 9.23 3.51 -20.15
CA VAL A 255 9.36 2.08 -19.85
C VAL A 255 10.63 1.51 -20.46
N LEU A 256 10.91 1.81 -21.72
CA LEU A 256 12.11 1.34 -22.41
C LEU A 256 13.38 1.90 -21.75
N LEU A 257 13.42 3.20 -21.45
CA LEU A 257 14.50 3.85 -20.72
C LEU A 257 14.78 3.11 -19.41
N GLN A 258 13.77 2.85 -18.59
CA GLN A 258 13.93 2.13 -17.32
C GLN A 258 14.52 0.73 -17.52
N LYS A 259 14.07 -0.01 -18.56
CA LYS A 259 14.60 -1.35 -18.87
C LYS A 259 16.06 -1.32 -19.29
N ILE A 260 16.43 -0.39 -20.19
CA ILE A 260 17.81 -0.22 -20.67
C ILE A 260 18.73 0.27 -19.54
N PHE A 261 18.25 1.23 -18.74
CA PHE A 261 19.03 1.87 -17.70
C PHE A 261 19.35 0.92 -16.54
N GLY A 262 18.32 0.36 -15.87
CA GLY A 262 18.53 -0.43 -14.65
C GLY A 262 17.48 -1.49 -14.35
N GLY A 263 16.59 -1.81 -15.31
CA GLY A 263 15.45 -2.70 -15.07
C GLY A 263 15.70 -4.18 -15.35
N THR A 264 16.86 -4.55 -15.87
CA THR A 264 17.20 -5.94 -16.24
C THR A 264 18.64 -6.28 -15.91
N THR A 265 19.00 -7.57 -15.98
CA THR A 265 20.39 -8.04 -15.84
C THR A 265 21.27 -7.65 -17.05
N SER A 266 20.67 -7.22 -18.16
CA SER A 266 21.38 -6.70 -19.35
C SER A 266 21.47 -5.17 -19.36
N SER A 267 20.92 -4.50 -18.34
CA SER A 267 20.89 -3.05 -18.26
C SER A 267 22.28 -2.41 -18.06
N LYS A 268 22.41 -1.13 -18.40
CA LYS A 268 23.66 -0.40 -18.26
C LYS A 268 24.14 -0.35 -16.79
N LEU A 269 23.26 -0.09 -15.83
CA LEU A 269 23.62 -0.08 -14.41
C LEU A 269 24.12 -1.45 -13.93
N PHE A 270 23.47 -2.53 -14.35
CA PHE A 270 23.92 -3.85 -13.97
C PHE A 270 25.29 -4.20 -14.60
N ARG A 271 25.43 -4.03 -15.93
CA ARG A 271 26.65 -4.43 -16.64
C ARG A 271 27.83 -3.52 -16.35
N ASN A 272 27.62 -2.20 -16.30
CA ASN A 272 28.74 -1.25 -16.19
C ASN A 272 29.06 -0.93 -14.73
N VAL A 273 28.08 -0.53 -13.92
CA VAL A 273 28.33 -0.07 -12.54
C VAL A 273 28.57 -1.26 -11.60
N ARG A 274 27.73 -2.32 -11.70
CA ARG A 274 27.89 -3.49 -10.83
C ARG A 274 28.99 -4.41 -11.30
N GLU A 275 28.96 -4.90 -12.57
CA GLU A 275 29.87 -5.97 -13.00
C GLU A 275 31.23 -5.43 -13.45
N LYS A 276 31.25 -4.46 -14.36
CA LYS A 276 32.50 -3.96 -14.94
C LYS A 276 33.31 -3.11 -13.96
N MET A 277 32.66 -2.17 -13.28
CA MET A 277 33.31 -1.27 -12.33
C MET A 277 33.38 -1.84 -10.91
N SER A 278 32.56 -2.87 -10.59
CA SER A 278 32.49 -3.51 -9.26
C SER A 278 32.26 -2.54 -8.11
N LEU A 279 31.49 -1.45 -8.34
CA LEU A 279 31.26 -0.38 -7.37
C LEU A 279 30.18 -0.72 -6.34
N CYS A 280 29.33 -1.72 -6.63
CA CYS A 280 28.17 -2.02 -5.80
C CYS A 280 27.77 -3.51 -5.90
N TYR A 281 27.06 -4.00 -4.88
CA TYR A 281 26.53 -5.36 -4.84
C TYR A 281 25.30 -5.54 -5.71
N TYR A 282 24.49 -4.49 -5.79
CA TYR A 282 23.35 -4.39 -6.71
C TYR A 282 23.15 -2.93 -7.12
N CYS A 283 22.66 -2.73 -8.33
CA CYS A 283 22.22 -1.44 -8.83
C CYS A 283 21.06 -1.67 -9.77
N SER A 284 19.91 -1.10 -9.45
CA SER A 284 18.69 -1.30 -10.23
C SER A 284 17.83 -0.05 -10.26
N ALA A 285 17.08 0.16 -11.35
CA ALA A 285 16.14 1.24 -11.51
C ALA A 285 14.70 0.71 -11.46
N ALA A 286 13.85 1.38 -10.70
CA ALA A 286 12.41 1.15 -10.65
C ALA A 286 11.67 2.45 -10.96
N ARG A 287 10.54 2.37 -11.66
CA ARG A 287 9.72 3.50 -12.06
C ARG A 287 8.42 3.52 -11.31
N ASN A 288 7.95 4.70 -10.98
CA ASN A 288 6.62 5.00 -10.50
C ASN A 288 5.92 5.87 -11.54
N ASP A 289 5.15 5.24 -12.41
CA ASP A 289 4.58 5.86 -13.60
C ASP A 289 3.59 6.98 -13.25
N LEU A 290 2.70 6.72 -12.29
CA LEU A 290 1.67 7.67 -11.87
C LEU A 290 2.24 8.93 -11.19
N LYS A 291 3.50 8.86 -10.71
CA LYS A 291 4.19 10.01 -10.11
C LYS A 291 5.25 10.63 -11.01
N GLY A 292 5.57 10.02 -12.16
CA GLY A 292 6.67 10.45 -13.02
C GLY A 292 8.04 10.36 -12.33
N ILE A 293 8.23 9.36 -11.45
CA ILE A 293 9.46 9.19 -10.65
C ILE A 293 10.17 7.91 -11.06
N MET A 294 11.47 7.98 -11.23
CA MET A 294 12.35 6.82 -11.34
C MET A 294 13.34 6.82 -10.17
N LEU A 295 13.45 5.72 -9.46
CA LEU A 295 14.41 5.52 -8.37
C LEU A 295 15.47 4.53 -8.80
N VAL A 296 16.74 4.90 -8.66
CA VAL A 296 17.89 3.98 -8.72
C VAL A 296 18.27 3.62 -7.30
N ASN A 297 18.33 2.33 -7.00
CA ASN A 297 18.62 1.79 -5.67
C ASN A 297 19.87 0.91 -5.77
N SER A 298 20.85 1.17 -4.92
CA SER A 298 22.14 0.48 -4.91
C SER A 298 22.61 0.16 -3.49
N GLY A 299 23.29 -0.97 -3.34
CA GLY A 299 24.01 -1.34 -2.12
C GLY A 299 25.51 -1.20 -2.34
N VAL A 300 26.16 -0.28 -1.60
CA VAL A 300 27.54 0.15 -1.86
C VAL A 300 28.39 0.14 -0.61
N GLU A 301 29.70 -0.02 -0.74
CA GLU A 301 30.64 0.29 0.33
C GLU A 301 30.74 1.82 0.53
N ASN A 302 31.02 2.25 1.76
CA ASN A 302 31.05 3.68 2.10
C ASN A 302 32.02 4.48 1.19
N GLU A 303 33.16 3.91 0.86
CA GLU A 303 34.19 4.53 0.02
C GLU A 303 33.78 4.67 -1.46
N ASN A 304 32.77 3.89 -1.88
CA ASN A 304 32.30 3.86 -3.28
C ASN A 304 31.02 4.69 -3.51
N ILE A 305 30.47 5.35 -2.50
CA ILE A 305 29.19 6.08 -2.62
C ILE A 305 29.27 7.13 -3.74
N GLU A 306 30.24 8.04 -3.68
CA GLU A 306 30.36 9.13 -4.68
C GLU A 306 30.68 8.58 -6.06
N LYS A 307 31.60 7.63 -6.18
CA LYS A 307 31.91 6.99 -7.46
C LYS A 307 30.70 6.29 -8.08
N THR A 308 29.88 5.63 -7.24
CA THR A 308 28.66 4.97 -7.72
C THR A 308 27.63 6.00 -8.17
N LYS A 309 27.47 7.11 -7.46
CA LYS A 309 26.58 8.21 -7.81
C LYS A 309 26.97 8.81 -9.18
N GLU A 310 28.25 9.13 -9.37
CA GLU A 310 28.79 9.62 -10.64
C GLU A 310 28.57 8.61 -11.77
N ALA A 311 28.94 7.34 -11.56
CA ALA A 311 28.78 6.29 -12.55
C ALA A 311 27.31 6.08 -12.96
N VAL A 312 26.35 6.19 -12.03
CA VAL A 312 24.91 6.11 -12.35
C VAL A 312 24.48 7.27 -13.25
N ILE A 313 24.94 8.49 -12.95
CA ILE A 313 24.62 9.68 -13.76
C ILE A 313 25.25 9.56 -15.16
N ASP A 314 26.51 9.13 -15.26
CA ASP A 314 27.20 8.90 -16.53
C ASP A 314 26.46 7.90 -17.42
N GLN A 315 25.95 6.81 -16.85
CA GLN A 315 25.16 5.82 -17.61
C GLN A 315 23.85 6.41 -18.15
N LEU A 316 23.24 7.36 -17.45
CA LEU A 316 22.05 8.06 -17.95
C LEU A 316 22.40 9.02 -19.09
N GLU A 317 23.49 9.77 -18.95
CA GLU A 317 23.98 10.67 -20.03
C GLU A 317 24.44 9.88 -21.27
N GLU A 318 25.06 8.71 -21.10
CA GLU A 318 25.39 7.83 -22.23
C GLU A 318 24.14 7.40 -23.00
N ILE A 319 23.02 7.11 -22.32
CA ILE A 319 21.75 6.74 -22.99
C ILE A 319 21.19 7.92 -23.77
N LYS A 320 21.33 9.13 -23.24
CA LYS A 320 20.85 10.37 -23.87
C LYS A 320 21.64 10.74 -25.14
N ASN A 321 22.93 10.43 -25.17
CA ASN A 321 23.81 10.77 -26.25
C ASN A 321 23.93 9.69 -27.33
N GLY A 322 23.32 8.51 -27.18
CA GLY A 322 23.30 7.39 -28.12
C GLY A 322 24.33 6.33 -27.76
#